data_ea436fe2217a72a8aa22bf6742adeb30
#
_entry.id   ea436fe2217a72a8aa22bf6742adeb30
#
_cell.length_a   1.000
_cell.length_b   1.000
_cell.length_c   1.000
_cell.angle_alpha   90.00
_cell.angle_beta   90.00
_cell.angle_gamma   90.00
#
_symmetry.space_group_name_H-M   'P 1'
#
loop_
_entity.id
_entity.type
_entity.pdbx_description
1 polymer ?
#
loop_
_entity_poly.entity_id
_entity_poly.type
_entity_poly.pdbx_seq_one_letter_code
_entity_poly.pdbx_strand_id
1 'polypeptide(L)'
;IRRQRQMCIRDSFLTSVLLVFFMLSCSKLSPFEGKMRECVQTSLSWRNDTTGIWETAGWWNSANVLTATIRYGAVTKDPAIPSVIEDVFEKARHYQVGVDSTGTPRYCDNFINDYYDDEGWWALAWIEASKLTGEKKYLDMAEIIFDDMTTGWSDACGGGIFWKKNPLHYKNSIANNLFSLTAIRLYKATQNPAYLDWFKKNIDWYMRTGMINTDIYQIEDGTKDDCTPNRNAHYTYNQGVAIAVLAEMYLQTNDKSYLELAEKIADATITTQLVTDEGILREMKPEIDDSNDGVQFKGIFIRHLAFLYEVTRNPAYKDFILKNAESIITKDYDPTSKSFGCYWYGPFHKENSAANACALECVIEAYDLTK
;
A
#
# COMPACT_ATOMS: atom_id res chain seq x y z
N ILE A 1 -11.63 73.96 62.85
CA ILE A 1 -12.76 74.70 62.27
C ILE A 1 -12.86 74.39 60.78
N ARG A 2 -14.09 73.97 60.41
CA ARG A 2 -14.71 73.85 59.06
C ARG A 2 -14.42 72.60 58.28
N ARG A 3 -15.41 71.73 58.37
CA ARG A 3 -16.59 71.42 57.50
C ARG A 3 -16.25 70.55 56.35
N GLN A 4 -16.77 69.29 56.57
CA GLN A 4 -17.12 68.35 55.56
C GLN A 4 -17.93 68.88 54.37
N ARG A 5 -17.64 68.41 53.22
CA ARG A 5 -18.67 68.14 52.17
C ARG A 5 -18.42 66.74 51.59
N GLN A 6 -19.37 65.86 51.84
CA GLN A 6 -19.55 64.68 51.12
C GLN A 6 -19.99 64.98 49.68
N MET A 7 -19.39 64.32 48.75
CA MET A 7 -19.92 64.24 47.40
C MET A 7 -19.94 62.79 46.98
N CYS A 8 -21.15 62.27 46.82
CA CYS A 8 -21.42 60.92 46.31
C CYS A 8 -20.88 60.81 44.90
N ILE A 9 -20.03 59.86 44.67
CA ILE A 9 -19.72 59.40 43.32
C ILE A 9 -20.37 57.99 43.16
N ARG A 10 -21.35 57.93 42.27
CA ARG A 10 -22.02 56.74 41.82
C ARG A 10 -20.98 55.83 41.15
N ASP A 11 -20.76 54.68 41.72
CA ASP A 11 -20.05 53.59 41.08
C ASP A 11 -20.91 53.02 39.97
N SER A 12 -20.57 53.30 38.73
CA SER A 12 -21.07 52.58 37.56
C SER A 12 -20.11 51.43 37.28
N PHE A 13 -20.49 50.25 37.73
CA PHE A 13 -19.88 48.98 37.29
C PHE A 13 -20.14 48.78 35.82
N LEU A 14 -19.14 49.06 34.99
CA LEU A 14 -19.07 48.61 33.62
C LEU A 14 -18.60 47.13 33.64
N THR A 15 -19.55 46.24 33.61
CA THR A 15 -19.29 44.82 33.34
C THR A 15 -18.91 44.68 31.87
N SER A 16 -17.62 44.65 31.60
CA SER A 16 -17.09 44.25 30.29
C SER A 16 -17.30 42.73 30.12
N VAL A 17 -18.36 42.38 29.43
CA VAL A 17 -18.56 41.03 28.95
C VAL A 17 -17.57 40.79 27.81
N LEU A 18 -16.45 40.14 28.09
CA LEU A 18 -15.56 39.56 27.07
C LEU A 18 -16.31 38.43 26.40
N LEU A 19 -16.95 38.68 25.26
CA LEU A 19 -17.38 37.68 24.33
C LEU A 19 -16.12 37.04 23.70
N VAL A 20 -15.63 35.97 24.29
CA VAL A 20 -14.67 35.07 23.64
C VAL A 20 -15.44 34.39 22.53
N PHE A 21 -15.35 34.90 21.32
CA PHE A 21 -15.71 34.16 20.12
C PHE A 21 -14.72 33.00 19.98
N PHE A 22 -15.10 31.83 20.48
CA PHE A 22 -14.54 30.59 20.00
C PHE A 22 -14.92 30.49 18.50
N MET A 23 -14.02 30.94 17.65
CA MET A 23 -14.02 30.55 16.25
C MET A 23 -13.78 29.03 16.24
N LEU A 24 -14.85 28.26 16.36
CA LEU A 24 -14.86 26.89 15.89
C LEU A 24 -14.53 26.99 14.40
N SER A 25 -13.26 26.84 14.07
CA SER A 25 -12.83 26.51 12.72
C SER A 25 -13.55 25.21 12.40
N CYS A 26 -14.66 25.32 11.68
CA CYS A 26 -15.30 24.20 11.04
C CYS A 26 -14.32 23.77 9.94
N SER A 27 -13.28 23.01 10.28
CA SER A 27 -12.50 22.29 9.30
C SER A 27 -13.53 21.46 8.54
N LYS A 28 -13.72 21.74 7.25
CA LYS A 28 -14.56 20.92 6.40
C LYS A 28 -14.01 19.51 6.53
N LEU A 29 -14.75 18.60 7.17
CA LEU A 29 -14.41 17.19 7.24
C LEU A 29 -14.14 16.72 5.82
N SER A 30 -13.04 16.02 5.62
CA SER A 30 -12.74 15.42 4.31
C SER A 30 -13.93 14.57 3.88
N PRO A 31 -14.39 14.64 2.63
CA PRO A 31 -15.53 13.84 2.14
C PRO A 31 -15.26 12.33 2.25
N PHE A 32 -14.00 11.97 2.40
CA PHE A 32 -13.55 10.58 2.49
C PHE A 32 -13.63 10.01 3.92
N GLU A 33 -13.55 10.84 4.96
CA GLU A 33 -13.31 10.41 6.34
C GLU A 33 -14.40 9.46 6.87
N GLY A 34 -15.67 9.79 6.68
CA GLY A 34 -16.79 9.01 7.22
C GLY A 34 -16.78 7.56 6.73
N LYS A 35 -16.82 7.39 5.40
CA LYS A 35 -16.83 6.06 4.77
C LYS A 35 -15.52 5.30 4.98
N MET A 36 -14.38 5.99 4.96
CA MET A 36 -13.09 5.39 5.28
C MET A 36 -13.12 4.74 6.67
N ARG A 37 -13.57 5.46 7.70
CA ARG A 37 -13.65 4.92 9.06
C ARG A 37 -14.61 3.75 9.18
N GLU A 38 -15.79 3.83 8.56
CA GLU A 38 -16.76 2.73 8.54
C GLU A 38 -16.17 1.48 7.88
N CYS A 39 -15.57 1.61 6.70
CA CYS A 39 -15.00 0.48 5.95
C CYS A 39 -13.77 -0.12 6.64
N VAL A 40 -12.97 0.68 7.36
CA VAL A 40 -11.88 0.16 8.20
C VAL A 40 -12.44 -0.66 9.34
N GLN A 41 -13.48 -0.19 10.05
CA GLN A 41 -14.10 -0.96 11.14
C GLN A 41 -14.69 -2.27 10.61
N THR A 42 -15.33 -2.26 9.46
CA THR A 42 -15.81 -3.47 8.79
C THR A 42 -14.65 -4.43 8.48
N SER A 43 -13.57 -3.92 7.88
CA SER A 43 -12.36 -4.72 7.60
C SER A 43 -11.83 -5.37 8.87
N LEU A 44 -11.70 -4.62 9.97
CA LEU A 44 -11.22 -5.14 11.25
C LEU A 44 -12.15 -6.22 11.82
N SER A 45 -13.47 -6.10 11.63
CA SER A 45 -14.45 -7.10 12.09
C SER A 45 -14.41 -8.41 11.30
N TRP A 46 -13.85 -8.41 10.09
CA TRP A 46 -13.69 -9.61 9.25
C TRP A 46 -12.40 -10.38 9.52
N ARG A 47 -11.53 -9.84 10.36
CA ARG A 47 -10.31 -10.55 10.75
C ARG A 47 -10.65 -11.74 11.64
N ASN A 48 -10.05 -12.88 11.37
CA ASN A 48 -10.21 -14.07 12.19
C ASN A 48 -9.39 -13.94 13.48
N ASP A 49 -10.08 -13.99 14.63
CA ASP A 49 -9.46 -13.81 15.95
C ASP A 49 -8.51 -14.96 16.34
N THR A 50 -8.62 -16.13 15.70
CA THR A 50 -7.74 -17.26 15.98
C THR A 50 -6.47 -17.24 15.15
N THR A 51 -6.61 -16.94 13.85
CA THR A 51 -5.51 -16.98 12.88
C THR A 51 -4.82 -15.64 12.66
N GLY A 52 -5.48 -14.54 13.06
CA GLY A 52 -4.98 -13.18 12.87
C GLY A 52 -5.10 -12.63 11.45
N ILE A 53 -5.51 -13.44 10.46
CA ILE A 53 -5.62 -13.01 9.06
C ILE A 53 -7.08 -12.76 8.65
N TRP A 54 -7.25 -12.18 7.46
CA TRP A 54 -8.53 -12.01 6.77
C TRP A 54 -8.75 -13.18 5.81
N GLU A 55 -9.42 -14.24 6.27
CA GLU A 55 -9.56 -15.50 5.53
C GLU A 55 -10.22 -15.34 4.16
N THR A 56 -11.17 -14.40 4.03
CA THR A 56 -11.79 -14.08 2.73
C THR A 56 -10.84 -13.34 1.77
N ALA A 57 -9.75 -12.76 2.28
CA ALA A 57 -8.70 -12.19 1.46
C ALA A 57 -7.69 -13.25 0.99
N GLY A 58 -7.30 -14.16 1.87
CA GLY A 58 -6.22 -15.10 1.64
C GLY A 58 -4.90 -14.68 2.30
N TRP A 59 -3.84 -15.46 2.09
CA TRP A 59 -2.57 -15.32 2.80
C TRP A 59 -1.82 -14.02 2.46
N TRP A 60 -1.35 -13.88 1.21
CA TRP A 60 -0.59 -12.70 0.80
C TRP A 60 -1.46 -11.43 0.78
N ASN A 61 -2.75 -11.60 0.46
CA ASN A 61 -3.72 -10.52 0.47
C ASN A 61 -3.89 -9.94 1.88
N SER A 62 -3.79 -10.76 2.93
CA SER A 62 -3.86 -10.28 4.32
C SER A 62 -2.70 -9.36 4.67
N ALA A 63 -1.50 -9.53 4.09
CA ALA A 63 -0.40 -8.57 4.24
C ALA A 63 -0.76 -7.18 3.70
N ASN A 64 -1.48 -7.13 2.58
CA ASN A 64 -1.94 -5.86 2.00
C ASN A 64 -3.12 -5.25 2.77
N VAL A 65 -4.03 -6.07 3.33
CA VAL A 65 -5.06 -5.57 4.26
C VAL A 65 -4.41 -4.97 5.50
N LEU A 66 -3.38 -5.62 6.04
CA LEU A 66 -2.60 -5.08 7.16
C LEU A 66 -1.89 -3.78 6.77
N THR A 67 -1.30 -3.70 5.58
CA THR A 67 -0.65 -2.49 5.06
C THR A 67 -1.61 -1.31 4.99
N ALA A 68 -2.82 -1.50 4.44
CA ALA A 68 -3.87 -0.48 4.43
C ALA A 68 -4.28 -0.05 5.84
N THR A 69 -4.40 -1.03 6.77
CA THR A 69 -4.71 -0.78 8.19
C THR A 69 -3.61 0.04 8.88
N ILE A 70 -2.34 -0.29 8.65
CA ILE A 70 -1.18 0.46 9.16
C ILE A 70 -1.20 1.89 8.61
N ARG A 71 -1.44 2.06 7.30
CA ARG A 71 -1.52 3.39 6.68
C ARG A 71 -2.66 4.22 7.25
N TYR A 72 -3.84 3.61 7.47
CA TYR A 72 -4.94 4.26 8.18
C TYR A 72 -4.51 4.74 9.57
N GLY A 73 -3.85 3.89 10.36
CA GLY A 73 -3.31 4.27 11.67
C GLY A 73 -2.31 5.42 11.60
N ALA A 74 -1.43 5.41 10.57
CA ALA A 74 -0.45 6.46 10.38
C ALA A 74 -1.08 7.83 10.08
N VAL A 75 -2.14 7.86 9.25
CA VAL A 75 -2.79 9.13 8.87
C VAL A 75 -3.81 9.63 9.88
N THR A 76 -4.51 8.75 10.60
CA THR A 76 -5.56 9.11 11.57
C THR A 76 -5.07 9.21 13.01
N LYS A 77 -3.91 8.60 13.31
CA LYS A 77 -3.39 8.42 14.67
C LYS A 77 -4.34 7.62 15.57
N ASP A 78 -5.08 6.67 14.98
CA ASP A 78 -6.00 5.82 15.72
C ASP A 78 -5.22 4.92 16.70
N PRO A 79 -5.43 5.05 18.02
CA PRO A 79 -4.67 4.33 19.05
C PRO A 79 -4.95 2.82 19.08
N ALA A 80 -5.99 2.34 18.40
CA ALA A 80 -6.33 0.91 18.36
C ALA A 80 -5.41 0.13 17.39
N ILE A 81 -4.86 0.79 16.36
CA ILE A 81 -4.12 0.10 15.29
C ILE A 81 -2.86 -0.63 15.77
N PRO A 82 -2.03 -0.10 16.68
CA PRO A 82 -0.88 -0.85 17.19
C PRO A 82 -1.27 -2.21 17.82
N SER A 83 -2.41 -2.30 18.50
CA SER A 83 -2.90 -3.58 19.05
C SER A 83 -3.34 -4.56 17.95
N VAL A 84 -3.93 -4.07 16.87
CA VAL A 84 -4.28 -4.90 15.69
C VAL A 84 -3.02 -5.48 15.04
N ILE A 85 -1.98 -4.65 14.86
CA ILE A 85 -0.69 -5.07 14.31
C ILE A 85 -0.06 -6.18 15.16
N GLU A 86 -0.05 -5.97 16.48
CA GLU A 86 0.48 -6.95 17.43
C GLU A 86 -0.25 -8.29 17.34
N ASP A 87 -1.57 -8.24 17.29
CA ASP A 87 -2.40 -9.43 17.25
C ASP A 87 -2.22 -10.22 15.94
N VAL A 88 -2.08 -9.54 14.79
CA VAL A 88 -1.73 -10.18 13.51
C VAL A 88 -0.34 -10.81 13.60
N PHE A 89 0.64 -10.11 14.16
CA PHE A 89 2.01 -10.60 14.28
C PHE A 89 2.09 -11.90 15.07
N GLU A 90 1.46 -11.95 16.23
CA GLU A 90 1.52 -13.10 17.12
C GLU A 90 0.73 -14.30 16.59
N LYS A 91 -0.43 -14.06 15.96
CA LYS A 91 -1.33 -15.14 15.52
C LYS A 91 -1.01 -15.67 14.12
N ALA A 92 -0.64 -14.80 13.17
CA ALA A 92 -0.36 -15.20 11.81
C ALA A 92 1.09 -15.66 11.58
N ARG A 93 1.96 -15.52 12.57
CA ARG A 93 3.37 -15.91 12.49
C ARG A 93 3.57 -17.41 12.23
N HIS A 94 2.60 -18.25 12.62
CA HIS A 94 2.58 -19.69 12.38
C HIS A 94 1.22 -20.08 11.79
N TYR A 95 1.04 -19.81 10.50
CA TYR A 95 -0.24 -19.98 9.82
C TYR A 95 -0.29 -21.26 9.00
N GLN A 96 -1.33 -22.07 9.16
CA GLN A 96 -1.55 -23.27 8.38
C GLN A 96 -2.10 -22.92 6.99
N VAL A 97 -1.31 -23.13 5.94
CA VAL A 97 -1.67 -22.83 4.54
C VAL A 97 -2.33 -24.00 3.80
N GLY A 98 -2.51 -25.12 4.45
CA GLY A 98 -3.14 -26.30 3.85
C GLY A 98 -2.53 -27.59 4.35
N VAL A 99 -2.64 -28.64 3.53
CA VAL A 99 -2.01 -29.95 3.78
C VAL A 99 -1.22 -30.37 2.54
N ASP A 100 -0.20 -31.20 2.74
CA ASP A 100 0.54 -31.79 1.63
C ASP A 100 -0.22 -32.99 1.00
N SER A 101 0.38 -33.67 0.03
CA SER A 101 -0.21 -34.82 -0.66
C SER A 101 -0.44 -36.06 0.26
N THR A 102 0.13 -36.05 1.46
CA THR A 102 -0.04 -37.11 2.48
C THR A 102 -1.09 -36.73 3.53
N GLY A 103 -1.66 -35.52 3.48
CA GLY A 103 -2.58 -34.98 4.48
C GLY A 103 -1.88 -34.31 5.68
N THR A 104 -0.54 -34.15 5.63
CA THR A 104 0.21 -33.48 6.70
C THR A 104 0.03 -31.95 6.61
N PRO A 105 -0.30 -31.22 7.72
CA PRO A 105 -0.42 -29.78 7.73
C PRO A 105 0.87 -29.08 7.25
N ARG A 106 0.72 -28.07 6.38
CA ARG A 106 1.78 -27.16 5.93
C ARG A 106 1.58 -25.82 6.58
N TYR A 107 2.67 -25.24 7.06
CA TYR A 107 2.66 -23.95 7.76
C TYR A 107 3.54 -22.93 7.06
N CYS A 108 3.14 -21.65 7.15
CA CYS A 108 3.99 -20.50 6.88
C CYS A 108 4.56 -20.00 8.21
N ASP A 109 5.78 -20.41 8.52
CA ASP A 109 6.48 -19.96 9.72
C ASP A 109 7.20 -18.64 9.43
N ASN A 110 7.09 -17.68 10.35
CA ASN A 110 7.70 -16.36 10.22
C ASN A 110 7.31 -15.64 8.91
N PHE A 111 6.08 -15.84 8.42
CA PHE A 111 5.57 -15.25 7.19
C PHE A 111 6.32 -15.69 5.93
N ILE A 112 6.98 -16.83 5.97
CA ILE A 112 7.72 -17.44 4.87
C ILE A 112 6.90 -18.56 4.26
N ASN A 113 6.76 -18.56 2.93
CA ASN A 113 6.07 -19.62 2.18
C ASN A 113 6.85 -20.06 0.93
N ASP A 114 6.16 -20.65 -0.05
CA ASP A 114 6.79 -21.08 -1.30
C ASP A 114 6.97 -19.98 -2.34
N TYR A 115 6.46 -18.76 -2.10
CA TYR A 115 6.39 -17.67 -3.07
C TYR A 115 7.09 -16.41 -2.56
N TYR A 116 8.12 -15.94 -3.27
CA TYR A 116 8.92 -14.79 -2.87
C TYR A 116 8.18 -13.46 -2.95
N ASP A 117 7.17 -13.34 -3.80
CA ASP A 117 6.30 -12.16 -3.82
C ASP A 117 5.38 -12.11 -2.59
N ASP A 118 4.81 -13.23 -2.17
CA ASP A 118 4.03 -13.32 -0.93
C ASP A 118 4.85 -12.85 0.29
N GLU A 119 6.09 -13.31 0.37
CA GLU A 119 7.06 -12.90 1.40
C GLU A 119 7.35 -11.40 1.34
N GLY A 120 7.55 -10.88 0.13
CA GLY A 120 7.81 -9.45 -0.08
C GLY A 120 6.67 -8.56 0.43
N TRP A 121 5.41 -8.99 0.29
CA TRP A 121 4.26 -8.26 0.84
C TRP A 121 4.30 -8.21 2.36
N TRP A 122 4.57 -9.34 3.03
CA TRP A 122 4.70 -9.38 4.48
C TRP A 122 5.90 -8.59 5.00
N ALA A 123 7.06 -8.69 4.33
CA ALA A 123 8.24 -7.90 4.71
C ALA A 123 7.96 -6.40 4.68
N LEU A 124 7.30 -5.90 3.61
CA LEU A 124 6.92 -4.49 3.50
C LEU A 124 5.91 -4.08 4.57
N ALA A 125 4.92 -4.92 4.88
CA ALA A 125 3.95 -4.66 5.95
C ALA A 125 4.66 -4.51 7.31
N TRP A 126 5.63 -5.38 7.61
CA TRP A 126 6.39 -5.33 8.87
C TRP A 126 7.32 -4.12 8.96
N ILE A 127 7.92 -3.69 7.85
CA ILE A 127 8.69 -2.43 7.81
C ILE A 127 7.77 -1.24 8.15
N GLU A 128 6.58 -1.17 7.57
CA GLU A 128 5.64 -0.08 7.89
C GLU A 128 5.10 -0.18 9.32
N ALA A 129 4.87 -1.39 9.84
CA ALA A 129 4.50 -1.62 11.24
C ALA A 129 5.58 -1.11 12.20
N SER A 130 6.85 -1.39 11.92
CA SER A 130 7.97 -0.87 12.70
C SER A 130 8.04 0.66 12.71
N LYS A 131 7.81 1.30 11.56
CA LYS A 131 7.76 2.78 11.46
C LYS A 131 6.62 3.38 12.29
N LEU A 132 5.44 2.76 12.26
CA LEU A 132 4.28 3.27 12.99
C LEU A 132 4.40 3.10 14.50
N THR A 133 4.89 1.93 14.95
CA THR A 133 4.89 1.55 16.37
C THR A 133 6.22 1.85 17.09
N GLY A 134 7.32 1.92 16.36
CA GLY A 134 8.68 1.99 16.92
C GLY A 134 9.20 0.63 17.42
N GLU A 135 8.43 -0.45 17.28
CA GLU A 135 8.80 -1.78 17.76
C GLU A 135 9.79 -2.47 16.81
N LYS A 136 10.98 -2.79 17.35
CA LYS A 136 12.08 -3.41 16.58
C LYS A 136 11.74 -4.80 16.04
N LYS A 137 10.91 -5.57 16.75
CA LYS A 137 10.55 -6.95 16.37
C LYS A 137 9.95 -7.06 14.97
N TYR A 138 9.23 -6.05 14.52
CA TYR A 138 8.66 -6.01 13.18
C TYR A 138 9.74 -5.82 12.12
N LEU A 139 10.72 -4.95 12.40
CA LEU A 139 11.86 -4.78 11.50
C LEU A 139 12.72 -6.05 11.44
N ASP A 140 12.97 -6.69 12.60
CA ASP A 140 13.71 -7.96 12.68
C ASP A 140 13.01 -9.07 11.87
N MET A 141 11.66 -9.09 11.87
CA MET A 141 10.89 -10.03 11.05
C MET A 141 11.06 -9.75 9.56
N ALA A 142 11.03 -8.48 9.16
CA ALA A 142 11.26 -8.11 7.75
C ALA A 142 12.68 -8.48 7.29
N GLU A 143 13.68 -8.39 8.16
CA GLU A 143 15.04 -8.86 7.88
C GLU A 143 15.10 -10.39 7.68
N ILE A 144 14.43 -11.16 8.55
CA ILE A 144 14.32 -12.63 8.42
C ILE A 144 13.68 -13.02 7.09
N ILE A 145 12.58 -12.36 6.71
CA ILE A 145 11.90 -12.62 5.44
C ILE A 145 12.80 -12.26 4.26
N PHE A 146 13.47 -11.12 4.32
CA PHE A 146 14.36 -10.69 3.24
C PHE A 146 15.56 -11.63 3.06
N ASP A 147 16.12 -12.15 4.15
CA ASP A 147 17.20 -13.14 4.10
C ASP A 147 16.73 -14.40 3.34
N ASP A 148 15.51 -14.85 3.58
CA ASP A 148 14.92 -15.95 2.83
C ASP A 148 14.72 -15.60 1.34
N MET A 149 14.19 -14.41 1.04
CA MET A 149 14.05 -13.94 -0.35
C MET A 149 15.38 -13.93 -1.12
N THR A 150 16.54 -13.68 -0.44
CA THR A 150 17.86 -13.73 -1.09
C THR A 150 18.20 -15.12 -1.63
N THR A 151 17.64 -16.18 -1.05
CA THR A 151 17.86 -17.57 -1.50
C THR A 151 17.26 -17.83 -2.89
N GLY A 152 16.32 -16.99 -3.32
CA GLY A 152 15.71 -17.02 -4.67
C GLY A 152 16.63 -16.48 -5.77
N TRP A 153 17.76 -15.86 -5.43
CA TRP A 153 18.68 -15.31 -6.43
C TRP A 153 19.31 -16.41 -7.28
N SER A 154 19.32 -16.20 -8.59
CA SER A 154 19.94 -17.15 -9.53
C SER A 154 20.56 -16.39 -10.71
N ASP A 155 21.68 -16.91 -11.22
CA ASP A 155 22.34 -16.37 -12.41
C ASP A 155 21.61 -16.77 -13.72
N ALA A 156 20.57 -17.60 -13.67
CA ALA A 156 19.68 -17.81 -14.79
C ALA A 156 19.13 -16.48 -15.28
N CYS A 157 19.06 -16.27 -16.59
CA CYS A 157 18.71 -14.99 -17.22
C CYS A 157 19.60 -13.80 -16.77
N GLY A 158 20.80 -14.06 -16.29
CA GLY A 158 21.78 -13.05 -15.88
C GLY A 158 21.53 -12.39 -14.53
N GLY A 159 20.64 -12.95 -13.69
CA GLY A 159 20.35 -12.43 -12.34
C GLY A 159 18.86 -12.51 -11.96
N GLY A 160 18.52 -11.88 -10.84
CA GLY A 160 17.16 -11.81 -10.31
C GLY A 160 16.72 -13.02 -9.49
N ILE A 161 15.67 -12.84 -8.69
CA ILE A 161 15.06 -13.93 -7.92
C ILE A 161 13.97 -14.64 -8.73
N PHE A 162 13.75 -15.91 -8.44
CA PHE A 162 12.61 -16.65 -8.96
C PHE A 162 11.30 -16.15 -8.34
N TRP A 163 10.17 -16.47 -8.96
CA TRP A 163 8.85 -16.23 -8.40
C TRP A 163 8.58 -17.11 -7.17
N LYS A 164 9.01 -18.40 -7.24
CA LYS A 164 8.81 -19.35 -6.15
C LYS A 164 10.00 -20.32 -5.96
N LYS A 165 10.04 -20.96 -4.79
CA LYS A 165 11.13 -21.83 -4.32
C LYS A 165 11.28 -23.14 -5.05
N ASN A 166 10.23 -23.65 -5.71
CA ASN A 166 10.27 -24.94 -6.39
C ASN A 166 10.30 -24.74 -7.93
N PRO A 167 10.82 -25.67 -8.75
CA PRO A 167 11.58 -25.47 -9.98
C PRO A 167 10.81 -24.97 -11.20
N LEU A 168 9.97 -23.98 -11.05
CA LEU A 168 9.59 -23.13 -12.15
C LEU A 168 10.67 -22.08 -12.31
N HIS A 169 11.48 -22.16 -13.37
CA HIS A 169 12.51 -21.18 -13.70
C HIS A 169 11.91 -19.81 -14.13
N TYR A 170 10.76 -19.46 -13.56
CA TYR A 170 10.04 -18.23 -13.86
C TYR A 170 10.50 -17.09 -12.97
N LYS A 171 10.93 -15.99 -13.59
CA LYS A 171 11.26 -14.72 -12.94
C LYS A 171 10.25 -13.69 -13.37
N ASN A 172 9.52 -13.14 -12.39
CA ASN A 172 8.49 -12.15 -12.67
C ASN A 172 8.84 -10.77 -12.13
N SER A 173 8.12 -9.78 -12.62
CA SER A 173 8.32 -8.39 -12.24
C SER A 173 7.98 -8.15 -10.78
N ILE A 174 6.90 -8.76 -10.29
CA ILE A 174 6.45 -8.47 -8.93
C ILE A 174 7.42 -8.96 -7.86
N ALA A 175 7.87 -10.22 -7.90
CA ALA A 175 8.81 -10.74 -6.92
C ALA A 175 10.12 -9.93 -6.92
N ASN A 176 10.64 -9.59 -8.10
CA ASN A 176 11.88 -8.83 -8.24
C ASN A 176 11.75 -7.37 -7.81
N ASN A 177 10.63 -6.71 -8.11
CA ASN A 177 10.40 -5.34 -7.64
C ASN A 177 10.10 -5.28 -6.13
N LEU A 178 9.41 -6.27 -5.55
CA LEU A 178 9.23 -6.38 -4.10
C LEU A 178 10.55 -6.65 -3.39
N PHE A 179 11.40 -7.52 -3.94
CA PHE A 179 12.75 -7.73 -3.43
C PHE A 179 13.56 -6.43 -3.39
N SER A 180 13.55 -5.67 -4.48
CA SER A 180 14.22 -4.36 -4.54
C SER A 180 13.63 -3.37 -3.52
N LEU A 181 12.30 -3.26 -3.46
CA LEU A 181 11.64 -2.31 -2.57
C LEU A 181 11.86 -2.65 -1.09
N THR A 182 11.84 -3.94 -0.75
CA THR A 182 12.18 -4.41 0.60
C THR A 182 13.62 -4.08 0.94
N ALA A 183 14.57 -4.39 0.04
CA ALA A 183 15.99 -4.11 0.24
C ALA A 183 16.26 -2.62 0.52
N ILE A 184 15.75 -1.71 -0.31
CA ILE A 184 15.99 -0.27 -0.11
C ILE A 184 15.33 0.27 1.16
N ARG A 185 14.16 -0.25 1.53
CA ARG A 185 13.48 0.16 2.78
C ARG A 185 14.18 -0.37 4.02
N LEU A 186 14.71 -1.60 3.99
CA LEU A 186 15.58 -2.13 5.04
C LEU A 186 16.86 -1.33 5.15
N TYR A 187 17.51 -0.96 4.02
CA TYR A 187 18.67 -0.07 4.06
C TYR A 187 18.36 1.26 4.75
N LYS A 188 17.25 1.90 4.40
CA LYS A 188 16.83 3.17 5.01
C LYS A 188 16.57 3.04 6.53
N ALA A 189 16.04 1.90 6.97
CA ALA A 189 15.74 1.64 8.36
C ALA A 189 16.96 1.26 9.20
N THR A 190 17.91 0.49 8.62
CA THR A 190 19.04 -0.14 9.36
C THR A 190 20.38 0.49 9.07
N GLN A 191 20.53 1.17 7.93
CA GLN A 191 21.81 1.65 7.36
C GLN A 191 22.81 0.53 7.06
N ASN A 192 22.35 -0.73 6.99
CA ASN A 192 23.21 -1.86 6.61
C ASN A 192 23.46 -1.85 5.09
N PRO A 193 24.72 -1.68 4.63
CA PRO A 193 25.06 -1.55 3.22
C PRO A 193 24.71 -2.78 2.39
N ALA A 194 24.64 -3.97 2.99
CA ALA A 194 24.29 -5.20 2.27
C ALA A 194 22.92 -5.10 1.58
N TYR A 195 21.95 -4.41 2.19
CA TYR A 195 20.64 -4.20 1.57
C TYR A 195 20.72 -3.25 0.37
N LEU A 196 21.54 -2.22 0.44
CA LEU A 196 21.78 -1.32 -0.70
C LEU A 196 22.46 -2.05 -1.85
N ASP A 197 23.39 -2.96 -1.55
CA ASP A 197 24.07 -3.77 -2.57
C ASP A 197 23.08 -4.72 -3.27
N TRP A 198 22.18 -5.37 -2.52
CA TRP A 198 21.11 -6.18 -3.09
C TRP A 198 20.13 -5.35 -3.94
N PHE A 199 19.75 -4.17 -3.48
CA PHE A 199 18.91 -3.25 -4.24
C PHE A 199 19.54 -2.91 -5.59
N LYS A 200 20.77 -2.43 -5.60
CA LYS A 200 21.51 -2.07 -6.83
C LYS A 200 21.67 -3.27 -7.76
N LYS A 201 22.09 -4.40 -7.20
CA LYS A 201 22.32 -5.64 -7.96
C LYS A 201 21.06 -6.09 -8.71
N ASN A 202 19.89 -6.04 -8.03
CA ASN A 202 18.64 -6.45 -8.66
C ASN A 202 18.14 -5.43 -9.69
N ILE A 203 18.24 -4.13 -9.41
CA ILE A 203 17.86 -3.09 -10.38
C ILE A 203 18.74 -3.13 -11.62
N ASP A 204 20.06 -3.29 -11.47
CA ASP A 204 20.98 -3.40 -12.61
C ASP A 204 20.62 -4.58 -13.52
N TRP A 205 20.17 -5.68 -12.94
CA TRP A 205 19.65 -6.81 -13.71
C TRP A 205 18.30 -6.48 -14.35
N TYR A 206 17.33 -5.98 -13.56
CA TYR A 206 15.95 -5.73 -14.00
C TYR A 206 15.89 -4.77 -15.19
N MET A 207 16.69 -3.71 -15.18
CA MET A 207 16.79 -2.73 -16.29
C MET A 207 17.24 -3.34 -17.62
N ARG A 208 17.90 -4.51 -17.61
CA ARG A 208 18.39 -5.19 -18.82
C ARG A 208 17.47 -6.29 -19.34
N THR A 209 16.43 -6.66 -18.58
CA THR A 209 15.55 -7.80 -18.94
C THR A 209 14.56 -7.51 -20.06
N GLY A 210 14.28 -6.25 -20.33
CA GLY A 210 13.19 -5.82 -21.20
C GLY A 210 11.79 -5.97 -20.58
N MET A 211 11.69 -6.32 -19.29
CA MET A 211 10.40 -6.33 -18.58
C MET A 211 9.82 -4.93 -18.43
N ILE A 212 10.64 -3.89 -18.44
CA ILE A 212 10.15 -2.52 -18.68
C ILE A 212 10.03 -2.35 -20.20
N ASN A 213 8.81 -2.39 -20.72
CA ASN A 213 8.54 -2.19 -22.13
C ASN A 213 8.54 -0.68 -22.46
N THR A 214 9.65 -0.18 -22.94
CA THR A 214 9.83 1.26 -23.22
C THR A 214 9.11 1.74 -24.49
N ASP A 215 8.56 0.85 -25.30
CA ASP A 215 7.74 1.24 -26.48
C ASP A 215 6.37 1.77 -26.04
N ILE A 216 5.83 1.23 -24.94
CA ILE A 216 4.50 1.56 -24.41
C ILE A 216 4.55 2.01 -22.93
N TYR A 217 5.70 2.03 -22.31
CA TYR A 217 5.92 2.33 -20.90
C TYR A 217 5.04 1.52 -19.95
N GLN A 218 4.99 0.20 -20.17
CA GLN A 218 4.28 -0.75 -19.33
C GLN A 218 5.24 -1.82 -18.81
N ILE A 219 4.94 -2.34 -17.65
CA ILE A 219 5.69 -3.44 -17.03
C ILE A 219 5.10 -4.76 -17.48
N GLU A 220 5.93 -5.58 -18.09
CA GLU A 220 5.60 -6.97 -18.44
C GLU A 220 5.60 -7.85 -17.19
N ASP A 221 4.75 -8.86 -17.15
CA ASP A 221 4.58 -9.69 -15.96
C ASP A 221 5.83 -10.50 -15.60
N GLY A 222 6.54 -11.03 -16.58
CA GLY A 222 7.77 -11.81 -16.32
C GLY A 222 8.46 -12.30 -17.58
N THR A 223 9.38 -13.25 -17.42
CA THR A 223 10.20 -13.81 -18.50
C THR A 223 9.65 -15.15 -18.99
N LYS A 224 9.97 -15.52 -20.22
CA LYS A 224 9.86 -16.88 -20.75
C LYS A 224 11.13 -17.70 -20.43
N ASP A 225 11.14 -18.96 -20.81
CA ASP A 225 12.29 -19.85 -20.64
C ASP A 225 13.54 -19.38 -21.40
N ASP A 226 13.36 -18.63 -22.48
CA ASP A 226 14.45 -18.00 -23.25
C ASP A 226 14.91 -16.65 -22.68
N CYS A 227 14.45 -16.30 -21.50
CA CYS A 227 14.74 -15.04 -20.80
C CYS A 227 14.17 -13.78 -21.46
N THR A 228 13.33 -13.90 -22.48
CA THR A 228 12.63 -12.75 -23.05
C THR A 228 11.35 -12.43 -22.29
N PRO A 229 10.89 -11.16 -22.27
CA PRO A 229 9.62 -10.80 -21.65
C PRO A 229 8.42 -11.56 -22.23
N ASN A 230 7.48 -11.95 -21.39
CA ASN A 230 6.33 -12.76 -21.81
C ASN A 230 5.25 -11.98 -22.56
N ARG A 231 5.17 -10.67 -22.43
CA ARG A 231 4.26 -9.73 -23.12
C ARG A 231 2.78 -10.14 -23.08
N ASN A 232 2.33 -10.70 -21.96
CA ASN A 232 0.99 -11.29 -21.86
C ASN A 232 -0.03 -10.30 -21.28
N ALA A 233 0.23 -9.78 -20.10
CA ALA A 233 -0.69 -8.94 -19.37
C ALA A 233 0.06 -7.85 -18.59
N HIS A 234 -0.59 -6.69 -18.50
CA HIS A 234 -0.11 -5.58 -17.70
C HIS A 234 -1.05 -5.43 -16.51
N TYR A 235 -0.58 -5.82 -15.34
CA TYR A 235 -1.33 -5.68 -14.10
C TYR A 235 -0.98 -4.37 -13.40
N THR A 236 -1.96 -3.72 -12.77
CA THR A 236 -1.75 -2.42 -12.13
C THR A 236 -0.70 -2.50 -11.00
N TYR A 237 -0.66 -3.59 -10.22
CA TYR A 237 0.31 -3.76 -9.13
C TYR A 237 1.77 -3.82 -9.63
N ASN A 238 2.02 -4.45 -10.79
CA ASN A 238 3.35 -4.47 -11.41
C ASN A 238 3.83 -3.05 -11.77
N GLN A 239 2.92 -2.24 -12.32
CA GLN A 239 3.21 -0.83 -12.63
C GLN A 239 3.53 -0.08 -11.33
N GLY A 240 2.69 -0.25 -10.30
CA GLY A 240 2.82 0.43 -9.01
C GLY A 240 4.14 0.17 -8.32
N VAL A 241 4.51 -1.10 -8.12
CA VAL A 241 5.74 -1.42 -7.40
C VAL A 241 6.98 -0.98 -8.20
N ALA A 242 6.96 -1.10 -9.54
CA ALA A 242 8.06 -0.66 -10.39
C ALA A 242 8.30 0.86 -10.32
N ILE A 243 7.23 1.70 -10.36
CA ILE A 243 7.40 3.15 -10.22
C ILE A 243 7.99 3.54 -8.86
N ALA A 244 7.61 2.82 -7.79
CA ALA A 244 8.20 3.05 -6.47
C ALA A 244 9.68 2.70 -6.43
N VAL A 245 10.08 1.57 -7.01
CA VAL A 245 11.48 1.13 -7.08
C VAL A 245 12.33 2.13 -7.87
N LEU A 246 11.83 2.62 -9.01
CA LEU A 246 12.53 3.62 -9.83
C LEU A 246 12.63 4.98 -9.10
N ALA A 247 11.58 5.42 -8.41
CA ALA A 247 11.61 6.63 -7.60
C ALA A 247 12.61 6.50 -6.44
N GLU A 248 12.69 5.34 -5.79
CA GLU A 248 13.69 5.05 -4.76
C GLU A 248 15.13 5.08 -5.32
N MET A 249 15.33 4.57 -6.54
CA MET A 249 16.63 4.63 -7.20
C MET A 249 17.03 6.07 -7.51
N TYR A 250 16.11 6.90 -7.98
CA TYR A 250 16.34 8.34 -8.13
C TYR A 250 16.74 9.00 -6.79
N LEU A 251 16.00 8.73 -5.72
CA LEU A 251 16.30 9.30 -4.39
C LEU A 251 17.68 8.86 -3.87
N GLN A 252 18.13 7.65 -4.24
CA GLN A 252 19.43 7.12 -3.83
C GLN A 252 20.59 7.64 -4.66
N THR A 253 20.39 7.92 -5.96
CA THR A 253 21.48 8.24 -6.90
C THR A 253 21.45 9.67 -7.40
N ASN A 254 20.32 10.37 -7.27
CA ASN A 254 20.01 11.65 -7.91
C ASN A 254 20.06 11.61 -9.45
N ASP A 255 20.01 10.41 -10.05
CA ASP A 255 19.91 10.25 -11.51
C ASP A 255 18.46 10.40 -11.96
N LYS A 256 18.18 11.50 -12.64
CA LYS A 256 16.83 11.86 -13.11
C LYS A 256 16.23 10.88 -14.12
N SER A 257 17.05 10.11 -14.82
CA SER A 257 16.56 9.14 -15.79
C SER A 257 15.63 8.09 -15.18
N TYR A 258 15.88 7.71 -13.92
CA TYR A 258 14.99 6.81 -13.18
C TYR A 258 13.64 7.46 -12.85
N LEU A 259 13.65 8.72 -12.43
CA LEU A 259 12.41 9.45 -12.13
C LEU A 259 11.57 9.66 -13.40
N GLU A 260 12.20 10.10 -14.48
CA GLU A 260 11.54 10.28 -15.79
C GLU A 260 10.93 8.96 -16.30
N LEU A 261 11.60 7.82 -16.08
CA LEU A 261 11.06 6.53 -16.43
C LEU A 261 9.86 6.15 -15.56
N ALA A 262 9.94 6.40 -14.23
CA ALA A 262 8.82 6.19 -13.31
C ALA A 262 7.58 7.02 -13.71
N GLU A 263 7.77 8.30 -14.06
CA GLU A 263 6.70 9.18 -14.52
C GLU A 263 6.09 8.68 -15.84
N LYS A 264 6.89 8.25 -16.82
CA LYS A 264 6.36 7.70 -18.08
C LYS A 264 5.53 6.43 -17.87
N ILE A 265 5.94 5.54 -16.95
CA ILE A 265 5.18 4.34 -16.60
C ILE A 265 3.87 4.73 -15.87
N ALA A 266 3.94 5.67 -14.93
CA ALA A 266 2.75 6.17 -14.24
C ALA A 266 1.77 6.81 -15.21
N ASP A 267 2.23 7.71 -16.07
CA ASP A 267 1.42 8.40 -17.08
C ASP A 267 0.76 7.40 -18.06
N ALA A 268 1.52 6.40 -18.53
CA ALA A 268 0.97 5.35 -19.38
C ALA A 268 -0.09 4.53 -18.65
N THR A 269 0.09 4.26 -17.35
CA THR A 269 -0.88 3.50 -16.56
C THR A 269 -2.19 4.25 -16.37
N ILE A 270 -2.14 5.55 -16.06
CA ILE A 270 -3.33 6.36 -15.78
C ILE A 270 -4.06 6.88 -17.00
N THR A 271 -3.54 6.61 -18.22
CA THR A 271 -4.09 7.13 -19.49
C THR A 271 -4.42 6.07 -20.53
N THR A 272 -4.16 4.78 -20.27
CA THR A 272 -4.31 3.71 -21.25
C THR A 272 -5.38 2.68 -20.87
N GLN A 273 -5.19 1.43 -21.26
CA GLN A 273 -6.15 0.34 -21.09
C GLN A 273 -6.44 -0.05 -19.61
N LEU A 274 -5.63 0.44 -18.68
CA LEU A 274 -5.81 0.21 -17.24
C LEU A 274 -6.75 1.23 -16.58
N VAL A 275 -7.47 2.02 -17.37
CA VAL A 275 -8.53 2.92 -16.92
C VAL A 275 -9.77 2.75 -17.78
N THR A 276 -10.93 3.14 -17.23
CA THR A 276 -12.18 3.29 -17.98
C THR A 276 -12.16 4.57 -18.81
N ASP A 277 -13.14 4.76 -19.70
CA ASP A 277 -13.28 6.00 -20.49
C ASP A 277 -13.45 7.23 -19.57
N GLU A 278 -14.02 7.05 -18.38
CA GLU A 278 -14.11 8.10 -17.36
C GLU A 278 -12.79 8.28 -16.58
N GLY A 279 -11.74 7.49 -16.85
CA GLY A 279 -10.45 7.56 -16.17
C GLY A 279 -10.46 7.00 -14.75
N ILE A 280 -11.24 5.95 -14.50
CA ILE A 280 -11.23 5.20 -13.24
C ILE A 280 -10.36 3.95 -13.43
N LEU A 281 -9.46 3.71 -12.48
CA LEU A 281 -8.52 2.59 -12.51
C LEU A 281 -9.25 1.25 -12.53
N ARG A 282 -8.82 0.36 -13.42
CA ARG A 282 -9.29 -1.01 -13.55
C ARG A 282 -8.16 -1.93 -13.97
N GLU A 283 -8.34 -3.23 -13.86
CA GLU A 283 -7.49 -4.18 -14.56
C GLU A 283 -7.87 -4.26 -16.05
N MET A 284 -7.01 -4.88 -16.85
CA MET A 284 -7.23 -4.99 -18.32
C MET A 284 -8.56 -5.64 -18.68
N LYS A 285 -9.07 -6.51 -17.80
CA LYS A 285 -10.31 -7.26 -17.98
C LYS A 285 -11.10 -7.28 -16.68
N PRO A 286 -12.43 -7.11 -16.72
CA PRO A 286 -13.27 -7.10 -15.52
C PRO A 286 -13.15 -8.37 -14.66
N GLU A 287 -12.94 -9.55 -15.28
CA GLU A 287 -12.76 -10.80 -14.56
C GLU A 287 -11.47 -10.83 -13.72
N ILE A 288 -10.48 -9.99 -14.03
CA ILE A 288 -9.29 -9.83 -13.19
C ILE A 288 -9.63 -8.96 -11.97
N ASP A 289 -10.41 -7.90 -12.13
CA ASP A 289 -10.88 -7.06 -11.02
C ASP A 289 -11.61 -7.87 -9.93
N ASP A 290 -12.24 -8.99 -10.29
CA ASP A 290 -12.99 -9.87 -9.39
C ASP A 290 -12.29 -11.23 -9.13
N SER A 291 -11.07 -11.42 -9.60
CA SER A 291 -10.28 -12.63 -9.31
C SER A 291 -9.74 -12.62 -7.88
N ASN A 292 -9.30 -13.77 -7.39
CA ASN A 292 -8.76 -13.92 -6.03
C ASN A 292 -7.56 -12.98 -5.76
N ASP A 293 -6.73 -12.75 -6.77
CA ASP A 293 -5.52 -11.90 -6.66
C ASP A 293 -5.80 -10.48 -7.16
N GLY A 294 -6.43 -10.35 -8.32
CA GLY A 294 -6.63 -9.07 -9.01
C GLY A 294 -7.46 -8.04 -8.23
N VAL A 295 -8.35 -8.51 -7.35
CA VAL A 295 -9.15 -7.63 -6.48
C VAL A 295 -8.30 -6.64 -5.69
N GLN A 296 -6.99 -6.92 -5.49
CA GLN A 296 -6.11 -6.09 -4.67
C GLN A 296 -5.10 -5.27 -5.46
N PHE A 297 -4.94 -5.50 -6.75
CA PHE A 297 -3.87 -4.91 -7.54
C PHE A 297 -3.93 -3.39 -7.64
N LYS A 298 -5.10 -2.82 -7.81
CA LYS A 298 -5.33 -1.37 -7.97
C LYS A 298 -4.88 -0.54 -6.76
N GLY A 299 -5.18 -1.01 -5.55
CA GLY A 299 -4.77 -0.33 -4.30
C GLY A 299 -3.26 -0.26 -4.18
N ILE A 300 -2.57 -1.35 -4.55
CA ILE A 300 -1.11 -1.41 -4.60
C ILE A 300 -0.55 -0.36 -5.55
N PHE A 301 -1.14 -0.20 -6.74
CA PHE A 301 -0.74 0.87 -7.66
C PHE A 301 -0.92 2.26 -7.03
N ILE A 302 -2.09 2.52 -6.44
CA ILE A 302 -2.40 3.83 -5.87
C ILE A 302 -1.45 4.25 -4.75
N ARG A 303 -1.12 3.34 -3.81
CA ARG A 303 -0.17 3.70 -2.73
C ARG A 303 1.22 4.06 -3.26
N HIS A 304 1.65 3.43 -4.35
CA HIS A 304 2.92 3.75 -4.98
C HIS A 304 2.86 4.98 -5.88
N LEU A 305 1.70 5.27 -6.48
CA LEU A 305 1.44 6.54 -7.17
C LEU A 305 1.43 7.70 -6.18
N ALA A 306 0.88 7.52 -4.98
CA ALA A 306 0.94 8.51 -3.91
C ALA A 306 2.40 8.78 -3.49
N PHE A 307 3.21 7.74 -3.35
CA PHE A 307 4.65 7.90 -3.11
C PHE A 307 5.35 8.66 -4.25
N LEU A 308 5.06 8.34 -5.51
CA LEU A 308 5.61 9.07 -6.66
C LEU A 308 5.16 10.55 -6.64
N TYR A 309 3.91 10.83 -6.25
CA TYR A 309 3.45 12.20 -6.04
C TYR A 309 4.24 12.93 -4.95
N GLU A 310 4.57 12.28 -3.85
CA GLU A 310 5.41 12.87 -2.80
C GLU A 310 6.79 13.29 -3.33
N VAL A 311 7.36 12.52 -4.26
CA VAL A 311 8.67 12.78 -4.87
C VAL A 311 8.60 13.89 -5.93
N THR A 312 7.59 13.85 -6.81
CA THR A 312 7.51 14.70 -8.00
C THR A 312 6.69 15.98 -7.82
N ARG A 313 5.68 15.94 -6.94
CA ARG A 313 4.62 16.94 -6.79
C ARG A 313 3.82 17.16 -8.07
N ASN A 314 3.80 16.20 -9.00
CA ASN A 314 3.01 16.26 -10.20
C ASN A 314 1.50 16.23 -9.87
N PRO A 315 0.74 17.28 -10.13
CA PRO A 315 -0.67 17.37 -9.71
C PRO A 315 -1.56 16.32 -10.37
N ALA A 316 -1.18 15.81 -11.56
CA ALA A 316 -1.95 14.79 -12.25
C ALA A 316 -2.11 13.51 -11.41
N TYR A 317 -1.11 13.14 -10.63
CA TYR A 317 -1.17 11.95 -9.77
C TYR A 317 -2.12 12.15 -8.59
N LYS A 318 -2.07 13.31 -7.95
CA LYS A 318 -3.02 13.70 -6.91
C LYS A 318 -4.46 13.71 -7.46
N ASP A 319 -4.69 14.37 -8.58
CA ASP A 319 -6.01 14.49 -9.20
C ASP A 319 -6.57 13.11 -9.58
N PHE A 320 -5.71 12.21 -10.07
CA PHE A 320 -6.09 10.83 -10.37
C PHE A 320 -6.52 10.06 -9.11
N ILE A 321 -5.75 10.15 -8.02
CA ILE A 321 -6.09 9.50 -6.74
C ILE A 321 -7.43 10.03 -6.22
N LEU A 322 -7.61 11.34 -6.19
CA LEU A 322 -8.86 11.97 -5.71
C LEU A 322 -10.07 11.55 -6.54
N LYS A 323 -9.94 11.52 -7.86
CA LYS A 323 -11.00 11.08 -8.77
C LYS A 323 -11.41 9.63 -8.54
N ASN A 324 -10.43 8.75 -8.36
CA ASN A 324 -10.71 7.34 -8.07
C ASN A 324 -11.38 7.16 -6.70
N ALA A 325 -10.90 7.83 -5.66
CA ALA A 325 -11.51 7.80 -4.34
C ALA A 325 -12.95 8.33 -4.35
N GLU A 326 -13.25 9.39 -5.11
CA GLU A 326 -14.62 9.90 -5.28
C GLU A 326 -15.52 8.86 -5.96
N SER A 327 -15.03 8.20 -7.01
CA SER A 327 -15.77 7.11 -7.67
C SER A 327 -16.05 5.96 -6.70
N ILE A 328 -15.05 5.51 -5.93
CA ILE A 328 -15.20 4.45 -4.93
C ILE A 328 -16.29 4.80 -3.91
N ILE A 329 -16.20 5.97 -3.27
CA ILE A 329 -17.16 6.32 -2.22
C ILE A 329 -18.58 6.61 -2.74
N THR A 330 -18.75 6.85 -4.03
CA THR A 330 -20.07 7.19 -4.62
C THR A 330 -20.69 6.05 -5.40
N LYS A 331 -19.89 5.16 -6.01
CA LYS A 331 -20.37 4.12 -6.93
C LYS A 331 -20.10 2.70 -6.44
N ASP A 332 -19.07 2.49 -5.62
CA ASP A 332 -18.61 1.16 -5.18
C ASP A 332 -18.73 0.94 -3.66
N TYR A 333 -19.52 1.77 -2.98
CA TYR A 333 -19.80 1.64 -1.56
C TYR A 333 -21.17 1.00 -1.34
N ASP A 334 -21.22 -0.06 -0.50
CA ASP A 334 -22.46 -0.65 -0.02
C ASP A 334 -22.78 -0.18 1.42
N PRO A 335 -23.92 0.52 1.64
CA PRO A 335 -24.29 1.00 2.97
C PRO A 335 -24.76 -0.12 3.91
N THR A 336 -25.07 -1.32 3.40
CA THR A 336 -25.52 -2.47 4.19
C THR A 336 -24.35 -3.15 4.86
N SER A 337 -23.34 -3.52 4.07
CA SER A 337 -22.10 -4.15 4.56
C SER A 337 -21.11 -3.13 5.10
N LYS A 338 -21.27 -1.84 4.77
CA LYS A 338 -20.33 -0.75 5.06
C LYS A 338 -18.93 -1.07 4.52
N SER A 339 -18.86 -1.52 3.28
CA SER A 339 -17.64 -1.90 2.61
C SER A 339 -17.59 -1.38 1.17
N PHE A 340 -16.40 -1.39 0.61
CA PHE A 340 -16.15 -1.16 -0.81
C PHE A 340 -16.00 -2.50 -1.54
N GLY A 341 -16.37 -2.51 -2.81
CA GLY A 341 -16.23 -3.65 -3.70
C GLY A 341 -14.95 -3.63 -4.54
N CYS A 342 -14.97 -4.41 -5.62
CA CYS A 342 -13.84 -4.51 -6.55
C CYS A 342 -13.97 -3.65 -7.81
N TYR A 343 -15.17 -3.13 -8.12
CA TYR A 343 -15.41 -2.31 -9.32
C TYR A 343 -15.50 -0.82 -8.97
N TRP A 344 -14.35 -0.16 -8.85
CA TRP A 344 -14.26 1.26 -8.47
C TRP A 344 -15.10 2.21 -9.34
N TYR A 345 -15.42 1.78 -10.56
CA TYR A 345 -16.32 2.48 -11.48
C TYR A 345 -17.81 2.16 -11.21
N GLY A 346 -18.09 1.21 -10.30
CA GLY A 346 -19.44 0.76 -9.92
C GLY A 346 -20.11 -0.16 -10.94
N PRO A 347 -21.26 -0.75 -10.55
CA PRO A 347 -21.82 -0.73 -9.22
C PRO A 347 -21.07 -1.66 -8.24
N PHE A 348 -21.31 -1.51 -6.93
CA PHE A 348 -20.83 -2.46 -5.93
C PHE A 348 -21.18 -3.90 -6.33
N HIS A 349 -20.20 -4.80 -6.23
CA HIS A 349 -20.36 -6.16 -6.73
C HIS A 349 -20.54 -7.17 -5.60
N LYS A 350 -19.58 -7.29 -4.68
CA LYS A 350 -19.64 -8.24 -3.55
C LYS A 350 -18.72 -7.83 -2.40
N GLU A 351 -19.04 -8.33 -1.22
CA GLU A 351 -18.18 -8.21 -0.05
C GLU A 351 -16.95 -9.10 -0.19
N ASN A 352 -15.77 -8.52 0.02
CA ASN A 352 -14.51 -9.23 0.07
C ASN A 352 -13.48 -8.39 0.83
N SER A 353 -12.75 -8.98 1.77
CA SER A 353 -11.78 -8.25 2.59
C SER A 353 -10.64 -7.66 1.76
N ALA A 354 -10.17 -8.37 0.72
CA ALA A 354 -9.12 -7.88 -0.16
C ALA A 354 -9.60 -6.72 -1.04
N ALA A 355 -10.82 -6.81 -1.61
CA ALA A 355 -11.42 -5.74 -2.41
C ALA A 355 -11.64 -4.48 -1.57
N ASN A 356 -12.21 -4.64 -0.37
CA ASN A 356 -12.42 -3.52 0.56
C ASN A 356 -11.09 -2.85 0.93
N ALA A 357 -10.05 -3.62 1.26
CA ALA A 357 -8.73 -3.08 1.58
C ALA A 357 -8.08 -2.38 0.38
N CYS A 358 -8.23 -2.94 -0.82
CA CYS A 358 -7.76 -2.35 -2.07
C CYS A 358 -8.34 -0.96 -2.30
N ALA A 359 -9.65 -0.82 -2.15
CA ALA A 359 -10.34 0.47 -2.27
C ALA A 359 -9.99 1.41 -1.11
N LEU A 360 -9.86 0.88 0.11
CA LEU A 360 -9.42 1.65 1.28
C LEU A 360 -8.04 2.28 1.07
N GLU A 361 -7.08 1.61 0.44
CA GLU A 361 -5.79 2.23 0.12
C GLU A 361 -5.97 3.54 -0.67
N CYS A 362 -6.84 3.55 -1.68
CA CYS A 362 -7.13 4.76 -2.45
C CYS A 362 -7.81 5.84 -1.61
N VAL A 363 -8.81 5.47 -0.82
CA VAL A 363 -9.58 6.42 0.00
C VAL A 363 -8.73 7.00 1.14
N ILE A 364 -7.82 6.21 1.72
CA ILE A 364 -6.88 6.67 2.75
C ILE A 364 -5.87 7.68 2.17
N GLU A 365 -5.32 7.40 0.99
CA GLU A 365 -4.40 8.35 0.33
C GLU A 365 -5.14 9.64 -0.05
N ALA A 366 -6.36 9.56 -0.58
CA ALA A 366 -7.18 10.74 -0.87
C ALA A 366 -7.50 11.56 0.39
N TYR A 367 -7.80 10.88 1.51
CA TYR A 367 -7.99 11.53 2.80
C TYR A 367 -6.72 12.29 3.23
N ASP A 368 -5.55 11.67 3.15
CA ASP A 368 -4.29 12.30 3.55
C ASP A 368 -3.92 13.51 2.65
N LEU A 369 -4.20 13.40 1.35
CA LEU A 369 -3.97 14.48 0.37
C LEU A 369 -4.93 15.67 0.50
N THR A 370 -5.99 15.56 1.29
CA THR A 370 -7.04 16.59 1.47
C THR A 370 -7.13 17.19 2.88
N LYS A 371 -6.21 16.80 3.77
CA LYS A 371 -6.08 17.36 5.13
C LYS A 371 -5.69 18.82 5.15
#